data_f83ad79932fb3fd0e0dece4dd8ae3ea5
#
_entry.id   f83ad79932fb3fd0e0dece4dd8ae3ea5
#
_cell.length_a   1.000
_cell.length_b   1.000
_cell.length_c   1.000
_cell.angle_alpha   90.00
_cell.angle_beta   90.00
_cell.angle_gamma   90.00
#
_symmetry.space_group_name_H-M   'P 1'
#
loop_
_entity.id
_entity.type
_entity.pdbx_description
1 polymer ?
#
loop_
_entity_poly.entity_id
_entity_poly.type
_entity_poly.pdbx_seq_one_letter_code
_entity_poly.pdbx_strand_id
1 'polypeptide(L)'
;MTIHIQRKPGAPLAQTIHIRDHLLPADVSAAEGGGDEGPSPHDLYDAALGACKALTVMWFAKKKGFAIDTIHTEVVSDSSQERTGIYKLSTRLEISGALSDAELAQLAAVAEKCPVHKLMTSVTTEITTTVERAA
;
A
#
# COMPACT_ATOMS: atom_id res chain seq x y z
N MET A 1 8.95 12.19 10.78
CA MET A 1 8.17 11.01 11.18
C MET A 1 9.09 9.80 11.31
N THR A 2 8.98 9.03 12.40
CA THR A 2 9.80 7.85 12.61
C THR A 2 8.92 6.60 12.70
N ILE A 3 9.30 5.57 11.96
CA ILE A 3 8.68 4.25 12.03
C ILE A 3 9.69 3.33 12.70
N HIS A 4 9.24 2.57 13.70
CA HIS A 4 10.08 1.61 14.40
C HIS A 4 9.68 0.20 13.98
N ILE A 5 10.66 -0.62 13.62
CA ILE A 5 10.43 -2.01 13.26
C ILE A 5 11.32 -2.87 14.14
N GLN A 6 10.73 -3.84 14.82
CA GLN A 6 11.41 -4.67 15.78
C GLN A 6 11.09 -6.14 15.51
N ARG A 7 12.11 -6.99 15.55
CA ARG A 7 11.90 -8.43 15.45
C ARG A 7 10.96 -8.90 16.55
N LYS A 8 9.97 -9.70 16.19
CA LYS A 8 9.07 -10.31 17.16
C LYS A 8 9.84 -11.37 17.98
N PRO A 9 9.82 -11.29 19.33
CA PRO A 9 10.50 -12.28 20.15
C PRO A 9 9.99 -13.70 19.88
N GLY A 10 10.91 -14.64 19.74
CA GLY A 10 10.59 -16.05 19.53
C GLY A 10 10.22 -16.44 18.10
N ALA A 11 10.04 -15.49 17.20
CA ALA A 11 9.76 -15.78 15.79
C ALA A 11 11.07 -15.90 15.00
N PRO A 12 11.10 -16.73 13.95
CA PRO A 12 12.29 -16.80 13.10
C PRO A 12 12.61 -15.46 12.42
N LEU A 13 11.63 -14.86 11.74
CA LEU A 13 11.83 -13.65 10.94
C LEU A 13 10.80 -12.55 11.19
N ALA A 14 9.65 -12.87 11.76
CA ALA A 14 8.55 -11.92 11.90
C ALA A 14 8.96 -10.61 12.58
N GLN A 15 8.42 -9.50 12.08
CA GLN A 15 8.65 -8.16 12.57
C GLN A 15 7.35 -7.52 13.03
N THR A 16 7.44 -6.64 14.01
CA THR A 16 6.33 -5.76 14.39
C THR A 16 6.65 -4.35 13.95
N ILE A 17 5.76 -3.73 13.22
CA ILE A 17 5.90 -2.37 12.72
C ILE A 17 5.09 -1.45 13.62
N HIS A 18 5.74 -0.41 14.15
CA HIS A 18 5.12 0.61 14.98
C HIS A 18 5.05 1.92 14.18
N ILE A 19 3.85 2.37 13.90
CA ILE A 19 3.60 3.64 13.22
C ILE A 19 2.65 4.44 14.11
N ARG A 20 3.17 5.41 14.86
CA ARG A 20 2.43 6.12 15.90
C ARG A 20 1.82 5.10 16.88
N ASP A 21 0.50 5.04 17.03
CA ASP A 21 -0.18 4.07 17.89
C ASP A 21 -0.66 2.82 17.15
N HIS A 22 -0.25 2.64 15.89
CA HIS A 22 -0.64 1.49 15.07
C HIS A 22 0.44 0.42 15.10
N LEU A 23 0.00 -0.83 15.27
CA LEU A 23 0.87 -2.01 15.21
C LEU A 23 0.47 -2.85 14.01
N LEU A 24 1.46 -3.22 13.22
CA LEU A 24 1.28 -4.05 12.02
C LEU A 24 2.30 -5.17 12.04
N PRO A 25 1.89 -6.41 11.73
CA PRO A 25 2.86 -7.49 11.55
C PRO A 25 3.48 -7.45 10.16
N ALA A 26 4.70 -7.95 10.03
CA ALA A 26 5.31 -8.24 8.74
C ALA A 26 6.10 -9.53 8.85
N ASP A 27 5.99 -10.39 7.85
CA ASP A 27 6.69 -11.67 7.83
C ASP A 27 6.87 -12.10 6.37
N VAL A 28 7.35 -13.30 6.19
CA VAL A 28 7.39 -13.97 4.90
C VAL A 28 6.79 -15.36 5.03
N SER A 29 6.55 -16.02 3.91
CA SER A 29 5.96 -17.36 3.90
C SER A 29 6.87 -18.40 4.53
N ALA A 30 6.31 -19.56 4.89
CA ALA A 30 7.08 -20.67 5.40
C ALA A 30 8.13 -21.14 4.40
N ALA A 31 7.82 -21.09 3.10
CA ALA A 31 8.77 -21.44 2.04
C ALA A 31 10.01 -20.54 2.02
N GLU A 32 9.86 -19.30 2.49
CA GLU A 32 10.95 -18.32 2.59
C GLU A 32 11.63 -18.33 3.97
N GLY A 33 11.23 -19.23 4.84
CA GLY A 33 11.81 -19.37 6.17
C GLY A 33 11.08 -18.61 7.27
N GLY A 34 9.96 -17.98 6.97
CA GLY A 34 9.13 -17.27 7.94
C GLY A 34 8.04 -18.14 8.55
N GLY A 35 7.22 -17.52 9.36
CA GLY A 35 6.05 -18.15 9.99
C GLY A 35 4.72 -17.74 9.38
N ASP A 36 4.74 -16.94 8.33
CA ASP A 36 3.54 -16.38 7.68
C ASP A 36 2.62 -15.70 8.72
N GLU A 37 3.21 -14.96 9.64
CA GLU A 37 2.48 -14.27 10.70
C GLU A 37 1.99 -12.88 10.30
N GLY A 38 2.25 -12.46 9.08
CA GLY A 38 1.81 -11.18 8.55
C GLY A 38 2.15 -11.05 7.08
N PRO A 39 1.69 -9.95 6.45
CA PRO A 39 2.01 -9.68 5.05
C PRO A 39 3.50 -9.44 4.85
N SER A 40 3.97 -9.76 3.65
CA SER A 40 5.36 -9.48 3.28
C SER A 40 5.57 -7.99 3.00
N PRO A 41 6.81 -7.51 2.97
CA PRO A 41 7.09 -6.14 2.53
C PRO A 41 6.55 -5.81 1.15
N HIS A 42 6.61 -6.73 0.19
CA HIS A 42 5.98 -6.55 -1.12
C HIS A 42 4.47 -6.38 -1.01
N ASP A 43 3.81 -7.19 -0.17
CA ASP A 43 2.37 -7.07 0.07
C ASP A 43 2.02 -5.69 0.64
N LEU A 44 2.82 -5.20 1.58
CA LEU A 44 2.62 -3.89 2.19
C LEU A 44 2.84 -2.76 1.18
N TYR A 45 3.80 -2.91 0.29
CA TYR A 45 4.05 -1.97 -0.80
C TYR A 45 2.86 -1.89 -1.75
N ASP A 46 2.37 -3.03 -2.18
CA ASP A 46 1.22 -3.13 -3.08
C ASP A 46 -0.06 -2.59 -2.41
N ALA A 47 -0.28 -2.97 -1.15
CA ALA A 47 -1.42 -2.50 -0.37
C ALA A 47 -1.42 -0.99 -0.17
N ALA A 48 -0.24 -0.38 -0.04
CA ALA A 48 -0.12 1.06 0.10
C ALA A 48 -0.71 1.79 -1.11
N LEU A 49 -0.48 1.28 -2.31
CA LEU A 49 -1.04 1.86 -3.53
C LEU A 49 -2.57 1.76 -3.55
N GLY A 50 -3.10 0.57 -3.28
CA GLY A 50 -4.55 0.37 -3.26
C GLY A 50 -5.26 1.19 -2.20
N ALA A 51 -4.72 1.23 -0.99
CA ALA A 51 -5.26 2.03 0.10
C ALA A 51 -5.23 3.53 -0.23
N CYS A 52 -4.13 4.00 -0.83
CA CYS A 52 -4.01 5.40 -1.21
C CYS A 52 -5.06 5.79 -2.26
N LYS A 53 -5.28 4.96 -3.26
CA LYS A 53 -6.30 5.22 -4.27
C LYS A 53 -7.70 5.26 -3.68
N ALA A 54 -8.04 4.29 -2.84
CA ALA A 54 -9.34 4.23 -2.16
C ALA A 54 -9.58 5.47 -1.28
N LEU A 55 -8.60 5.82 -0.46
CA LEU A 55 -8.69 6.99 0.44
C LEU A 55 -8.77 8.30 -0.35
N THR A 56 -8.02 8.43 -1.43
CA THR A 56 -8.05 9.61 -2.29
C THR A 56 -9.42 9.80 -2.92
N VAL A 57 -10.00 8.72 -3.43
CA VAL A 57 -11.35 8.73 -4.01
C VAL A 57 -12.39 9.10 -2.96
N MET A 58 -12.33 8.48 -1.79
CA MET A 58 -13.27 8.76 -0.69
C MET A 58 -13.17 10.21 -0.20
N TRP A 59 -11.94 10.71 -0.05
CA TRP A 59 -11.70 12.10 0.35
C TRP A 59 -12.27 13.09 -0.66
N PHE A 60 -12.03 12.85 -1.95
CA PHE A 60 -12.55 13.70 -3.02
C PHE A 60 -14.08 13.67 -3.07
N ALA A 61 -14.67 12.48 -2.98
CA ALA A 61 -16.13 12.32 -2.97
C ALA A 61 -16.78 13.07 -1.80
N LYS A 62 -16.18 12.96 -0.61
CA LYS A 62 -16.66 13.68 0.56
C LYS A 62 -16.60 15.19 0.34
N LYS A 63 -15.52 15.70 -0.22
CA LYS A 63 -15.33 17.12 -0.48
C LYS A 63 -16.32 17.66 -1.51
N LYS A 64 -16.65 16.87 -2.51
CA LYS A 64 -17.59 17.25 -3.58
C LYS A 64 -19.06 16.94 -3.25
N GLY A 65 -19.32 16.21 -2.19
CA GLY A 65 -20.66 15.77 -1.84
C GLY A 65 -21.16 14.62 -2.71
N PHE A 66 -20.29 13.84 -3.33
CA PHE A 66 -20.65 12.66 -4.11
C PHE A 66 -21.03 11.51 -3.17
N ALA A 67 -22.10 10.78 -3.50
CA ALA A 67 -22.65 9.73 -2.65
C ALA A 67 -22.03 8.37 -3.00
N ILE A 68 -21.04 7.95 -2.25
CA ILE A 68 -20.46 6.60 -2.34
C ILE A 68 -21.05 5.75 -1.22
N ASP A 69 -21.63 4.60 -1.57
CA ASP A 69 -22.08 3.61 -0.59
C ASP A 69 -20.95 2.65 -0.24
N THR A 70 -20.37 2.00 -1.26
CA THR A 70 -19.28 1.05 -1.07
C THR A 70 -18.15 1.31 -2.05
N ILE A 71 -16.94 0.99 -1.63
CA ILE A 71 -15.78 0.97 -2.50
C ILE A 71 -14.98 -0.30 -2.21
N HIS A 72 -14.68 -1.06 -3.25
CA HIS A 72 -13.84 -2.24 -3.18
C HIS A 72 -12.65 -2.05 -4.12
N THR A 73 -11.46 -2.25 -3.60
CA THR A 73 -10.22 -2.02 -4.35
C THR A 73 -9.44 -3.31 -4.42
N GLU A 74 -9.07 -3.70 -5.62
CA GLU A 74 -8.20 -4.83 -5.88
C GLU A 74 -6.87 -4.33 -6.41
N VAL A 75 -5.79 -4.92 -5.95
CA VAL A 75 -4.44 -4.68 -6.47
C VAL A 75 -3.88 -6.02 -6.91
N VAL A 76 -3.44 -6.08 -8.15
CA VAL A 76 -2.78 -7.26 -8.70
C VAL A 76 -1.35 -6.90 -9.04
N SER A 77 -0.39 -7.67 -8.55
CA SER A 77 1.02 -7.46 -8.83
C SER A 77 1.54 -8.52 -9.79
N ASP A 78 2.50 -8.13 -10.61
CA ASP A 78 3.26 -9.02 -11.49
C ASP A 78 4.73 -8.73 -11.29
N SER A 79 5.41 -9.62 -10.56
CA SER A 79 6.82 -9.51 -10.24
C SER A 79 7.72 -10.27 -11.21
N SER A 80 7.18 -10.80 -12.30
CA SER A 80 7.93 -11.65 -13.23
C SER A 80 9.15 -10.96 -13.86
N GLN A 81 9.13 -9.64 -13.96
CA GLN A 81 10.22 -8.84 -14.51
C GLN A 81 10.88 -7.92 -13.48
N GLU A 82 10.64 -8.15 -12.20
CA GLU A 82 11.18 -7.29 -11.13
C GLU A 82 12.70 -7.22 -11.19
N ARG A 83 13.36 -8.35 -11.39
CA ARG A 83 14.83 -8.41 -11.47
C ARG A 83 15.41 -7.66 -12.66
N THR A 84 14.63 -7.45 -13.71
CA THR A 84 15.04 -6.68 -14.89
C THR A 84 14.62 -5.21 -14.81
N GLY A 85 14.08 -4.79 -13.66
CA GLY A 85 13.76 -3.41 -13.40
C GLY A 85 12.32 -3.00 -13.69
N ILE A 86 11.41 -3.96 -13.88
CA ILE A 86 10.00 -3.69 -14.15
C ILE A 86 9.14 -4.41 -13.11
N TYR A 87 8.37 -3.64 -12.34
CA TYR A 87 7.37 -4.17 -11.42
C TYR A 87 6.01 -3.65 -11.82
N LYS A 88 5.07 -4.54 -12.10
CA LYS A 88 3.76 -4.16 -12.62
C LYS A 88 2.70 -4.28 -11.55
N LEU A 89 1.92 -3.22 -11.38
CA LEU A 89 0.77 -3.16 -10.50
C LEU A 89 -0.46 -2.75 -11.30
N SER A 90 -1.55 -3.49 -11.13
CA SER A 90 -2.86 -3.13 -11.67
C SER A 90 -3.81 -2.90 -10.52
N THR A 91 -4.59 -1.82 -10.59
CA THR A 91 -5.59 -1.49 -9.57
C THR A 91 -6.97 -1.41 -10.20
N ARG A 92 -7.97 -1.95 -9.51
CA ARG A 92 -9.36 -1.87 -9.91
C ARG A 92 -10.18 -1.42 -8.72
N LEU A 93 -10.94 -0.32 -8.92
CA LEU A 93 -11.84 0.19 -7.90
C LEU A 93 -13.28 0.01 -8.38
N GLU A 94 -14.06 -0.69 -7.59
CA GLU A 94 -15.47 -0.91 -7.84
C GLU A 94 -16.27 -0.10 -6.83
N ILE A 95 -17.07 0.84 -7.33
CA ILE A 95 -17.73 1.85 -6.51
C ILE A 95 -19.23 1.76 -6.72
N SER A 96 -20.00 1.70 -5.63
CA SER A 96 -21.45 1.78 -5.67
C SER A 96 -21.94 3.06 -5.00
N GLY A 97 -23.12 3.50 -5.37
CA GLY A 97 -23.74 4.69 -4.82
C GLY A 97 -24.56 5.43 -5.88
N ALA A 98 -25.24 6.48 -5.44
CA ALA A 98 -26.04 7.33 -6.35
C ALA A 98 -25.10 8.31 -7.07
N LEU A 99 -24.38 7.81 -8.06
CA LEU A 99 -23.37 8.55 -8.81
C LEU A 99 -23.77 8.63 -10.28
N SER A 100 -23.67 9.83 -10.86
CA SER A 100 -23.80 9.99 -12.31
C SER A 100 -22.55 9.46 -13.03
N ASP A 101 -22.66 9.22 -14.33
CA ASP A 101 -21.53 8.82 -15.15
C ASP A 101 -20.41 9.88 -15.11
N ALA A 102 -20.78 11.17 -15.10
CA ALA A 102 -19.83 12.26 -15.02
C ALA A 102 -19.11 12.29 -13.66
N GLU A 103 -19.82 12.04 -12.56
CA GLU A 103 -19.23 11.95 -11.24
C GLU A 103 -18.26 10.75 -11.13
N LEU A 104 -18.67 9.61 -11.67
CA LEU A 104 -17.81 8.42 -11.70
C LEU A 104 -16.54 8.68 -12.52
N ALA A 105 -16.64 9.38 -13.64
CA ALA A 105 -15.48 9.76 -14.45
C ALA A 105 -14.51 10.67 -13.69
N GLN A 106 -15.04 11.60 -12.88
CA GLN A 106 -14.19 12.44 -12.02
C GLN A 106 -13.45 11.61 -10.96
N LEU A 107 -14.14 10.63 -10.36
CA LEU A 107 -13.52 9.73 -9.39
C LEU A 107 -12.40 8.90 -10.04
N ALA A 108 -12.62 8.42 -11.26
CA ALA A 108 -11.60 7.69 -12.01
C ALA A 108 -10.36 8.56 -12.25
N ALA A 109 -10.55 9.81 -12.64
CA ALA A 109 -9.44 10.74 -12.87
C ALA A 109 -8.66 11.04 -11.58
N VAL A 110 -9.36 11.14 -10.45
CA VAL A 110 -8.73 11.39 -9.14
C VAL A 110 -7.94 10.16 -8.68
N ALA A 111 -8.45 8.96 -8.92
CA ALA A 111 -7.75 7.72 -8.56
C ALA A 111 -6.37 7.62 -9.20
N GLU A 112 -6.20 8.13 -10.41
CA GLU A 112 -4.90 8.16 -11.10
C GLU A 112 -3.89 9.08 -10.42
N LYS A 113 -4.35 10.06 -9.64
CA LYS A 113 -3.52 11.10 -9.05
C LYS A 113 -3.23 10.88 -7.56
N CYS A 114 -3.33 9.66 -7.06
CA CYS A 114 -3.04 9.42 -5.65
C CYS A 114 -1.55 9.66 -5.36
N PRO A 115 -1.21 10.19 -4.16
CA PRO A 115 0.18 10.53 -3.84
C PRO A 115 1.16 9.37 -3.92
N VAL A 116 0.75 8.17 -3.51
CA VAL A 116 1.62 6.99 -3.56
C VAL A 116 1.93 6.57 -4.99
N HIS A 117 0.95 6.67 -5.91
CA HIS A 117 1.19 6.42 -7.32
C HIS A 117 2.31 7.33 -7.85
N LYS A 118 2.25 8.61 -7.51
CA LYS A 118 3.28 9.57 -7.90
C LYS A 118 4.63 9.24 -7.27
N LEU A 119 4.65 8.87 -5.99
CA LEU A 119 5.87 8.44 -5.31
C LEU A 119 6.53 7.25 -6.01
N MET A 120 5.72 6.28 -6.45
CA MET A 120 6.22 5.07 -7.09
C MET A 120 6.74 5.29 -8.50
N THR A 121 6.21 6.28 -9.23
CA THR A 121 6.47 6.42 -10.67
C THR A 121 7.25 7.67 -11.06
N SER A 122 7.17 8.76 -10.27
CA SER A 122 7.62 10.08 -10.74
C SER A 122 8.48 10.85 -9.75
N VAL A 123 8.80 10.26 -8.61
CA VAL A 123 9.58 10.90 -7.54
C VAL A 123 10.87 10.11 -7.33
N THR A 124 11.99 10.80 -7.26
CA THR A 124 13.26 10.18 -6.90
C THR A 124 13.30 9.96 -5.38
N THR A 125 13.49 8.72 -4.96
CA THR A 125 13.66 8.37 -3.55
C THR A 125 15.13 8.18 -3.25
N GLU A 126 15.65 8.95 -2.30
CA GLU A 126 17.02 8.82 -1.82
C GLU A 126 17.00 8.05 -0.49
N ILE A 127 17.80 6.99 -0.41
CA ILE A 127 17.81 6.08 0.75
C ILE A 127 19.22 6.00 1.31
N THR A 128 19.34 6.20 2.61
CA THR A 128 20.59 5.94 3.34
C THR A 128 20.34 4.84 4.37
N THR A 129 21.33 3.97 4.57
CA THR A 129 21.21 2.86 5.52
C THR A 129 22.47 2.79 6.37
N THR A 130 22.29 2.68 7.69
CA THR A 130 23.39 2.45 8.62
C THR A 130 23.12 1.17 9.41
N VAL A 131 24.20 0.46 9.75
CA VAL A 131 24.12 -0.73 10.60
C VAL A 131 25.06 -0.53 11.78
N GLU A 132 24.52 -0.66 12.98
CA GLU A 132 25.28 -0.42 14.21
C GLU A 132 25.17 -1.62 15.14
N ARG A 133 26.17 -1.81 15.99
CA ARG A 133 26.11 -2.80 17.05
C ARG A 133 25.32 -2.22 18.22
N ALA A 134 24.35 -2.95 18.73
CA ALA A 134 23.64 -2.55 19.95
C ALA A 134 24.58 -2.68 21.16
N ALA A 135 24.43 -1.77 22.08
CA ALA A 135 25.22 -1.78 23.32
C ALA A 135 24.90 -2.97 24.23
#